data_1746f3b69edc18e3e502a1dda540b7d0
#
_entry.id   1746f3b69edc18e3e502a1dda540b7d0
#
_cell.length_a   1.000
_cell.length_b   1.000
_cell.length_c   1.000
_cell.angle_alpha   90.00
_cell.angle_beta   90.00
_cell.angle_gamma   90.00
#
_symmetry.space_group_name_H-M   'P 1'
#
loop_
_entity.id
_entity.type
_entity.pdbx_description
1 polymer ?
#
loop_
_entity_poly.entity_id
_entity_poly.type
_entity_poly.pdbx_seq_one_letter_code
_entity_poly.pdbx_strand_id
1 'polypeptide(L)'
;MKSQKRGPPKDSKGELECRRVLQKIFRKPFDKARPDFLRNPVTGGNFNLELDCYNPELKLACEYSGQQHYKYLPFFHRNKDAFLNQKYRDELKLRMCKDNGITLIEVPYVVKIENIEGFLKKELRKNGYIV
;
A
#
# COMPACT_ATOMS: atom_id res chain seq x y z
N MET A 1 -29.83 1.68 -16.36
CA MET A 1 -29.19 1.56 -15.87
C MET A 1 -28.77 1.33 -15.63
N LYS A 2 -28.44 1.30 -15.52
CA LYS A 2 -27.63 1.14 -15.14
C LYS A 2 -27.06 0.90 -14.46
N SER A 3 -27.12 0.74 -14.39
CA SER A 3 -26.46 0.46 -13.70
C SER A 3 -25.74 0.65 -13.38
N GLN A 4 -25.77 0.95 -12.94
CA GLN A 4 -24.84 1.16 -12.55
C GLN A 4 -24.18 0.27 -12.06
N LYS A 5 -23.73 -0.16 -12.53
CA LYS A 5 -22.98 -1.12 -12.10
C LYS A 5 -21.76 -0.63 -11.55
N ARG A 6 -21.41 -1.12 -10.48
CA ARG A 6 -20.21 -0.74 -9.90
C ARG A 6 -19.16 -1.58 -10.41
N GLY A 7 -18.17 -1.11 -11.07
CA GLY A 7 -16.97 -1.85 -11.36
C GLY A 7 -16.16 -2.10 -10.09
N PRO A 8 -14.95 -2.70 -10.19
CA PRO A 8 -14.10 -2.84 -9.04
C PRO A 8 -13.75 -1.47 -8.46
N PRO A 9 -13.45 -1.40 -7.14
CA PRO A 9 -13.10 -0.13 -6.54
C PRO A 9 -11.92 0.49 -7.25
N LYS A 10 -11.98 1.79 -7.46
CA LYS A 10 -10.89 2.50 -8.10
C LYS A 10 -9.79 2.76 -7.10
N ASP A 11 -8.55 2.75 -7.57
CA ASP A 11 -7.42 3.14 -6.75
C ASP A 11 -7.57 4.60 -6.38
N SER A 12 -7.09 4.96 -5.19
CA SER A 12 -7.14 6.34 -4.75
C SER A 12 -6.15 7.18 -5.57
N LYS A 13 -6.35 8.50 -5.54
CA LYS A 13 -5.44 9.40 -6.24
C LYS A 13 -4.02 9.28 -5.70
N GLY A 14 -3.88 9.10 -4.37
CA GLY A 14 -2.56 8.92 -3.78
C GLY A 14 -1.88 7.66 -4.26
N GLU A 15 -2.62 6.56 -4.34
CA GLU A 15 -2.08 5.30 -4.82
C GLU A 15 -1.65 5.42 -6.28
N LEU A 16 -2.48 6.05 -7.11
CA LEU A 16 -2.16 6.24 -8.52
C LEU A 16 -0.90 7.09 -8.69
N GLU A 17 -0.75 8.11 -7.88
CA GLU A 17 0.43 8.97 -7.97
C GLU A 17 1.69 8.22 -7.51
N CYS A 18 1.59 7.43 -6.47
CA CYS A 18 2.72 6.60 -6.04
C CYS A 18 3.17 5.68 -7.17
N ARG A 19 2.22 5.01 -7.82
CA ARG A 19 2.53 4.10 -8.93
C ARG A 19 3.16 4.84 -10.10
N ARG A 20 2.59 6.00 -10.44
CA ARG A 20 3.11 6.80 -11.54
C ARG A 20 4.57 7.19 -11.31
N VAL A 21 4.86 7.65 -10.09
CA VAL A 21 6.21 8.10 -9.73
C VAL A 21 7.20 6.93 -9.78
N LEU A 22 6.83 5.80 -9.20
CA LEU A 22 7.72 4.65 -9.17
C LEU A 22 8.00 4.11 -10.57
N GLN A 23 6.97 4.04 -11.40
CA GLN A 23 7.13 3.58 -12.77
C GLN A 23 7.98 4.55 -13.58
N LYS A 24 7.86 5.84 -13.30
CA LYS A 24 8.67 6.86 -13.97
C LYS A 24 10.15 6.73 -13.57
N ILE A 25 10.40 6.53 -12.28
CA ILE A 25 11.77 6.44 -11.76
C ILE A 25 12.47 5.19 -12.25
N PHE A 26 11.83 4.04 -12.11
CA PHE A 26 12.48 2.76 -12.35
C PHE A 26 12.22 2.18 -13.74
N ARG A 27 11.21 2.69 -14.44
CA ARG A 27 10.79 2.20 -15.75
C ARG A 27 10.46 0.71 -15.72
N LYS A 28 9.78 0.31 -14.64
CA LYS A 28 9.34 -1.06 -14.42
C LYS A 28 7.93 -1.03 -13.87
N PRO A 29 7.18 -2.13 -14.01
CA PRO A 29 5.80 -2.15 -13.51
C PRO A 29 5.76 -2.18 -11.98
N PHE A 30 4.75 -1.55 -11.43
CA PHE A 30 4.49 -1.56 -9.99
C PHE A 30 3.02 -1.85 -9.79
N ASP A 31 2.63 -3.07 -10.07
CA ASP A 31 1.22 -3.46 -10.03
C ASP A 31 0.78 -3.81 -8.62
N LYS A 32 -0.51 -3.72 -8.40
CA LYS A 32 -1.11 -4.22 -7.18
C LYS A 32 -0.90 -5.72 -7.12
N ALA A 33 -0.57 -6.25 -5.96
CA ALA A 33 -0.22 -7.66 -5.85
C ALA A 33 -0.59 -8.24 -4.49
N ARG A 34 -0.77 -9.55 -4.45
CA ARG A 34 -1.00 -10.31 -3.23
C ARG A 34 -0.01 -11.47 -3.19
N PRO A 35 1.27 -11.18 -2.93
CA PRO A 35 2.31 -12.21 -2.99
C PRO A 35 2.15 -13.27 -1.91
N ASP A 36 2.66 -14.45 -2.19
CA ASP A 36 2.49 -15.61 -1.31
C ASP A 36 3.09 -15.41 0.07
N PHE A 37 4.15 -14.60 0.19
CA PHE A 37 4.75 -14.38 1.48
C PHE A 37 3.89 -13.54 2.41
N LEU A 38 2.82 -12.93 1.88
CA LEU A 38 1.90 -12.13 2.68
C LEU A 38 0.63 -12.90 3.03
N ARG A 39 0.79 -14.08 3.59
CA ARG A 39 -0.35 -14.85 4.04
C ARG A 39 -1.13 -14.09 5.09
N ASN A 40 -2.44 -14.30 5.09
CA ASN A 40 -3.33 -13.61 6.01
C ASN A 40 -3.83 -14.55 7.10
N PRO A 41 -3.05 -14.76 8.16
CA PRO A 41 -3.46 -15.68 9.22
C PRO A 41 -4.53 -15.09 10.14
N VAL A 42 -4.73 -13.80 10.09
CA VAL A 42 -5.62 -13.11 11.03
C VAL A 42 -7.07 -13.39 10.73
N THR A 43 -7.45 -13.23 9.48
CA THR A 43 -8.84 -13.36 9.10
C THR A 43 -9.16 -14.74 8.56
N GLY A 44 -8.14 -15.59 8.37
CA GLY A 44 -8.33 -16.87 7.75
C GLY A 44 -8.87 -16.77 6.35
N GLY A 45 -8.69 -15.61 5.72
CA GLY A 45 -9.21 -15.39 4.39
C GLY A 45 -8.50 -16.21 3.34
N ASN A 46 -9.11 -16.30 2.19
CA ASN A 46 -8.57 -17.05 1.07
C ASN A 46 -7.53 -16.23 0.29
N PHE A 47 -7.34 -14.98 0.68
CA PHE A 47 -6.45 -14.09 -0.04
C PHE A 47 -5.30 -13.63 0.85
N ASN A 48 -4.12 -13.52 0.24
CA ASN A 48 -2.98 -12.94 0.93
C ASN A 48 -3.20 -11.43 1.11
N LEU A 49 -2.42 -10.82 1.98
CA LEU A 49 -2.47 -9.37 2.14
C LEU A 49 -2.01 -8.69 0.86
N GLU A 50 -2.52 -7.50 0.62
CA GLU A 50 -2.31 -6.79 -0.63
C GLU A 50 -1.25 -5.70 -0.48
N LEU A 51 -0.44 -5.53 -1.54
CA LEU A 51 0.46 -4.39 -1.69
C LEU A 51 -0.08 -3.54 -2.83
N ASP A 52 -0.17 -2.23 -2.60
CA ASP A 52 -0.71 -1.32 -3.61
C ASP A 52 0.16 -1.25 -4.85
N CYS A 53 1.47 -1.13 -4.65
CA CYS A 53 2.45 -1.04 -5.73
C CYS A 53 3.60 -1.98 -5.39
N TYR A 54 3.91 -2.91 -6.27
CA TYR A 54 4.94 -3.91 -5.96
C TYR A 54 5.75 -4.28 -7.18
N ASN A 55 7.06 -4.33 -7.00
CA ASN A 55 7.97 -4.85 -8.02
C ASN A 55 8.89 -5.87 -7.35
N PRO A 56 8.73 -7.17 -7.66
CA PRO A 56 9.54 -8.20 -7.01
C PRO A 56 11.01 -8.18 -7.40
N GLU A 57 11.31 -7.74 -8.61
CA GLU A 57 12.70 -7.66 -9.07
C GLU A 57 13.49 -6.66 -8.23
N LEU A 58 12.90 -5.53 -7.93
CA LEU A 58 13.52 -4.49 -7.12
C LEU A 58 13.35 -4.74 -5.63
N LYS A 59 12.54 -5.72 -5.26
CA LYS A 59 12.19 -6.02 -3.85
C LYS A 59 11.68 -4.76 -3.19
N LEU A 60 10.78 -4.08 -3.89
CA LEU A 60 10.28 -2.77 -3.48
C LEU A 60 8.77 -2.73 -3.57
N ALA A 61 8.15 -2.24 -2.52
CA ALA A 61 6.72 -2.04 -2.48
C ALA A 61 6.41 -0.67 -1.91
N CYS A 62 5.26 -0.14 -2.25
CA CYS A 62 4.81 1.15 -1.76
C CYS A 62 3.33 1.09 -1.49
N GLU A 63 2.91 1.75 -0.42
CA GLU A 63 1.50 1.87 -0.09
C GLU A 63 1.17 3.32 0.24
N TYR A 64 0.01 3.75 -0.22
CA TYR A 64 -0.54 5.02 0.17
C TYR A 64 -1.57 4.75 1.26
N SER A 65 -1.31 5.26 2.47
CA SER A 65 -2.14 4.96 3.63
C SER A 65 -3.10 6.09 3.91
N GLY A 66 -4.38 5.85 3.66
CA GLY A 66 -5.40 6.83 3.92
C GLY A 66 -5.64 7.06 5.41
N GLN A 67 -6.51 8.01 5.71
CA GLN A 67 -6.79 8.40 7.09
C GLN A 67 -7.29 7.23 7.94
N GLN A 68 -8.03 6.31 7.34
CA GLN A 68 -8.59 5.16 8.04
C GLN A 68 -7.53 4.23 8.62
N HIS A 69 -6.28 4.32 8.17
CA HIS A 69 -5.20 3.52 8.71
C HIS A 69 -4.68 4.07 10.04
N TYR A 70 -5.01 5.31 10.36
CA TYR A 70 -4.48 6.00 11.55
C TYR A 70 -5.51 6.33 12.59
N LYS A 71 -6.77 6.39 12.19
CA LYS A 71 -7.86 6.79 13.07
C LYS A 71 -9.04 5.86 12.93
N TYR A 72 -9.74 5.63 14.04
CA TYR A 72 -11.02 4.96 13.96
C TYR A 72 -12.01 5.92 13.33
N LEU A 73 -12.53 5.55 12.17
CA LEU A 73 -13.53 6.33 11.47
C LEU A 73 -14.77 5.45 11.29
N PRO A 74 -15.87 5.73 12.00
CA PRO A 74 -17.08 4.90 11.89
C PRO A 74 -17.58 4.77 10.46
N PHE A 75 -17.26 5.74 9.64
CA PHE A 75 -17.62 5.76 8.24
C PHE A 75 -16.95 4.64 7.45
N PHE A 76 -15.69 4.32 7.78
CA PHE A 76 -14.95 3.26 7.14
C PHE A 76 -14.94 1.98 7.94
N HIS A 77 -15.00 2.10 9.25
CA HIS A 77 -14.90 0.95 10.14
C HIS A 77 -16.24 0.66 10.76
N ARG A 78 -16.70 -0.57 10.62
CA ARG A 78 -17.97 -0.96 11.18
C ARG A 78 -17.97 -0.76 12.70
N ASN A 79 -16.84 -1.07 13.34
CA ASN A 79 -16.68 -0.91 14.77
C ASN A 79 -15.18 -0.82 15.08
N LYS A 80 -14.87 -0.66 16.38
CA LYS A 80 -13.47 -0.54 16.79
C LYS A 80 -12.66 -1.80 16.53
N ASP A 81 -13.29 -2.96 16.60
CA ASP A 81 -12.59 -4.21 16.32
C ASP A 81 -12.12 -4.26 14.88
N ALA A 82 -12.92 -3.77 13.94
CA ALA A 82 -12.53 -3.71 12.55
C ALA A 82 -11.32 -2.79 12.36
N PHE A 83 -11.30 -1.66 13.07
CA PHE A 83 -10.17 -0.74 13.03
C PHE A 83 -8.90 -1.40 13.59
N LEU A 84 -9.02 -2.08 14.74
CA LEU A 84 -7.87 -2.75 15.34
C LEU A 84 -7.35 -3.88 14.46
N ASN A 85 -8.24 -4.62 13.80
CA ASN A 85 -7.84 -5.65 12.87
C ASN A 85 -7.08 -5.07 11.68
N GLN A 86 -7.49 -3.90 11.21
CA GLN A 86 -6.78 -3.23 10.13
C GLN A 86 -5.38 -2.84 10.57
N LYS A 87 -5.26 -2.27 11.76
CA LYS A 87 -3.95 -1.89 12.29
C LYS A 87 -3.04 -3.10 12.44
N TYR A 88 -3.59 -4.21 12.89
CA TYR A 88 -2.82 -5.44 13.03
C TYR A 88 -2.33 -5.94 11.67
N ARG A 89 -3.20 -5.90 10.66
CA ARG A 89 -2.80 -6.31 9.32
C ARG A 89 -1.70 -5.41 8.76
N ASP A 90 -1.79 -4.10 9.02
CA ASP A 90 -0.78 -3.16 8.57
C ASP A 90 0.58 -3.47 9.18
N GLU A 91 0.62 -3.76 10.48
CA GLU A 91 1.85 -4.11 11.17
C GLU A 91 2.40 -5.44 10.69
N LEU A 92 1.52 -6.41 10.49
CA LEU A 92 1.91 -7.72 10.00
C LEU A 92 2.54 -7.60 8.61
N LYS A 93 1.96 -6.76 7.76
CA LYS A 93 2.47 -6.55 6.42
C LYS A 93 3.88 -5.97 6.44
N LEU A 94 4.11 -4.97 7.29
CA LEU A 94 5.44 -4.39 7.45
C LEU A 94 6.47 -5.45 7.87
N ARG A 95 6.11 -6.25 8.86
CA ARG A 95 7.03 -7.28 9.37
C ARG A 95 7.31 -8.33 8.33
N MET A 96 6.28 -8.81 7.66
CA MET A 96 6.45 -9.86 6.65
C MET A 96 7.28 -9.39 5.47
N CYS A 97 7.09 -8.16 5.05
CA CYS A 97 7.92 -7.59 3.99
C CYS A 97 9.38 -7.55 4.44
N LYS A 98 9.61 -7.04 5.64
CA LYS A 98 10.97 -6.95 6.16
C LYS A 98 11.62 -8.33 6.25
N ASP A 99 10.90 -9.31 6.75
CA ASP A 99 11.42 -10.67 6.90
C ASP A 99 11.75 -11.32 5.56
N ASN A 100 11.13 -10.85 4.49
CA ASN A 100 11.34 -11.38 3.15
C ASN A 100 12.23 -10.48 2.30
N GLY A 101 12.89 -9.50 2.92
CA GLY A 101 13.82 -8.63 2.22
C GLY A 101 13.16 -7.63 1.29
N ILE A 102 11.89 -7.34 1.50
CA ILE A 102 11.15 -6.38 0.68
C ILE A 102 11.12 -5.03 1.40
N THR A 103 11.56 -3.98 0.72
CA THR A 103 11.44 -2.63 1.24
C THR A 103 10.02 -2.15 1.01
N LEU A 104 9.32 -1.83 2.08
CA LEU A 104 7.95 -1.30 1.99
C LEU A 104 7.96 0.15 2.44
N ILE A 105 7.59 1.03 1.52
CA ILE A 105 7.49 2.47 1.81
C ILE A 105 6.03 2.82 1.97
N GLU A 106 5.70 3.42 3.11
CA GLU A 106 4.35 3.91 3.36
C GLU A 106 4.31 5.41 3.14
N VAL A 107 3.38 5.86 2.31
CA VAL A 107 3.14 7.28 2.10
C VAL A 107 1.89 7.64 2.87
N PRO A 108 2.00 8.38 3.97
CA PRO A 108 0.82 8.73 4.77
C PRO A 108 -0.04 9.79 4.08
N TYR A 109 -1.32 9.78 4.40
CA TYR A 109 -2.27 10.67 3.72
C TYR A 109 -1.96 12.16 3.91
N VAL A 110 -1.16 12.51 4.91
CA VAL A 110 -0.79 13.91 5.13
C VAL A 110 0.18 14.43 4.07
N VAL A 111 0.83 13.53 3.33
CA VAL A 111 1.69 13.94 2.22
C VAL A 111 0.78 14.28 1.04
N LYS A 112 0.79 15.53 0.63
CA LYS A 112 -0.06 15.97 -0.48
C LYS A 112 0.38 15.32 -1.78
N ILE A 113 -0.58 15.15 -2.69
CA ILE A 113 -0.32 14.49 -3.98
C ILE A 113 0.89 15.11 -4.69
N GLU A 114 0.96 16.43 -4.72
CA GLU A 114 2.05 17.12 -5.41
C GLU A 114 3.40 16.93 -4.74
N ASN A 115 3.41 16.43 -3.51
CA ASN A 115 4.65 16.20 -2.76
C ASN A 115 5.07 14.74 -2.71
N ILE A 116 4.29 13.85 -3.31
CA ILE A 116 4.57 12.41 -3.25
C ILE A 116 5.89 12.07 -3.92
N GLU A 117 6.18 12.66 -5.07
CA GLU A 117 7.42 12.34 -5.77
C GLU A 117 8.64 12.66 -4.91
N GLY A 118 8.68 13.86 -4.32
CA GLY A 118 9.78 14.24 -3.46
C GLY A 118 9.90 13.34 -2.23
N PHE A 119 8.76 13.00 -1.64
CA PHE A 119 8.72 12.12 -0.49
C PHE A 119 9.28 10.74 -0.84
N LEU A 120 8.83 10.18 -1.96
CA LEU A 120 9.29 8.86 -2.38
C LEU A 120 10.78 8.83 -2.69
N LYS A 121 11.28 9.85 -3.39
CA LYS A 121 12.71 9.91 -3.70
C LYS A 121 13.54 9.94 -2.42
N LYS A 122 13.10 10.70 -1.44
CA LYS A 122 13.81 10.78 -0.17
C LYS A 122 13.82 9.41 0.54
N GLU A 123 12.66 8.75 0.60
CA GLU A 123 12.56 7.46 1.25
C GLU A 123 13.36 6.39 0.50
N LEU A 124 13.35 6.44 -0.82
CA LEU A 124 14.10 5.50 -1.63
C LEU A 124 15.60 5.63 -1.37
N ARG A 125 16.10 6.87 -1.31
CA ARG A 125 17.52 7.10 -1.01
C ARG A 125 17.89 6.58 0.37
N LYS A 126 17.02 6.78 1.35
CA LYS A 126 17.25 6.27 2.70
C LYS A 126 17.34 4.76 2.74
N ASN A 127 16.71 4.09 1.80
CA ASN A 127 16.71 2.63 1.72
C ASN A 127 17.74 2.09 0.72
N GLY A 128 18.64 2.94 0.24
CA GLY A 128 19.75 2.50 -0.57
C GLY A 128 19.50 2.48 -2.07
N TYR A 129 18.36 2.97 -2.53
CA TYR A 129 18.11 3.07 -3.96
C TYR A 129 18.75 4.34 -4.51
N ILE A 130 19.30 4.21 -5.70
CA ILE A 130 19.92 5.35 -6.39
C ILE A 130 18.88 5.99 -7.29
N VAL A 131 18.40 7.15 -6.87
CA VAL A 131 17.34 7.84 -7.61
C VAL A 131 17.56 9.34 -7.60
#